data_f014d8197992d6df5f72c5768d323f35
#
_entry.id   f014d8197992d6df5f72c5768d323f35
#
_cell.length_a   1.000
_cell.length_b   1.000
_cell.length_c   1.000
_cell.angle_alpha   90.00
_cell.angle_beta   90.00
_cell.angle_gamma   90.00
#
_symmetry.space_group_name_H-M   'P 1'
#
loop_
_entity.id
_entity.type
_entity.pdbx_description
1 polymer ?
#
loop_
_entity_poly.entity_id
_entity_poly.type
_entity_poly.pdbx_seq_one_letter_code
_entity_poly.pdbx_strand_id
1 'polypeptide(L)'
;MASELVPVSASVVSTGLGIRYVGDYCYAYSGEHDVSNSEITLLEDTTGSGLIRGHAQFGYGEPTGEDFRYLIYFNDLIVLNQVASGTTDTPIGPMFYALIIPPFTKVKLTAENLSSSNAREHTALLTGRVYGV
;
A
#
# COMPACT_ATOMS: atom_id res chain seq x y z
N MET A 1 -7.55 21.47 15.02
CA MET A 1 -8.15 20.85 14.33
C MET A 1 -7.45 20.10 13.37
N ALA A 2 -7.82 18.97 13.16
CA ALA A 2 -7.12 18.08 12.34
C ALA A 2 -6.95 18.57 10.97
N SER A 3 -7.86 19.29 10.54
CA SER A 3 -7.83 19.70 9.17
C SER A 3 -6.64 20.50 8.82
N GLU A 4 -6.05 21.03 9.86
CA GLU A 4 -5.03 21.83 9.49
C GLU A 4 -3.87 21.13 9.11
N LEU A 5 -3.82 20.01 9.32
CA LEU A 5 -2.73 19.42 9.03
C LEU A 5 -2.44 19.20 7.74
N VAL A 6 -2.92 19.09 7.20
CA VAL A 6 -2.75 18.80 5.98
C VAL A 6 -1.87 19.09 5.20
N PRO A 7 -1.68 19.24 4.45
CA PRO A 7 -1.13 19.45 3.42
C PRO A 7 0.00 19.08 3.26
N VAL A 8 0.39 18.82 3.55
CA VAL A 8 1.40 18.47 3.51
C VAL A 8 1.95 17.97 2.49
N SER A 9 2.39 18.04 2.03
CA SER A 9 3.16 17.69 1.22
C SER A 9 3.22 17.08 0.32
N ALA A 10 2.95 16.76 0.25
CA ALA A 10 2.86 16.15 -0.62
C ALA A 10 3.60 15.78 -1.51
N SER A 11 4.10 15.61 -1.57
CA SER A 11 4.82 15.13 -2.25
C SER A 11 4.81 14.85 -3.38
N VAL A 12 4.99 14.71 -3.89
CA VAL A 12 5.14 14.62 -4.97
C VAL A 12 5.33 13.66 -5.68
N VAL A 13 5.40 12.97 -5.68
CA VAL A 13 5.57 12.08 -6.37
C VAL A 13 5.50 11.77 -7.53
N SER A 14 5.92 11.78 -8.06
CA SER A 14 6.08 11.60 -9.27
C SER A 14 5.60 10.42 -9.89
N THR A 15 5.52 9.45 -9.49
CA THR A 15 5.14 8.30 -10.21
C THR A 15 3.82 7.82 -9.85
N GLY A 16 3.11 8.57 -9.10
CA GLY A 16 1.87 8.08 -8.64
C GLY A 16 2.04 7.23 -7.43
N LEU A 17 3.22 7.10 -6.90
CA LEU A 17 3.41 6.29 -5.72
C LEU A 17 3.19 7.05 -4.44
N GLY A 18 2.89 8.31 -4.50
CA GLY A 18 2.83 9.14 -3.30
C GLY A 18 1.44 9.29 -2.73
N ILE A 19 1.37 9.78 -1.52
CA ILE A 19 0.13 10.04 -0.82
C ILE A 19 -0.37 11.43 -1.19
N ARG A 20 -1.64 11.51 -1.54
CA ARG A 20 -2.28 12.77 -1.86
C ARG A 20 -3.28 13.09 -0.78
N TYR A 21 -3.42 14.37 -0.46
CA TYR A 21 -4.32 14.81 0.60
C TYR A 21 -5.48 15.59 0.02
N VAL A 22 -6.68 15.26 0.46
CA VAL A 22 -7.89 15.95 0.06
C VAL A 22 -8.64 16.28 1.36
N GLY A 23 -8.58 17.53 1.78
CA GLY A 23 -9.13 17.91 3.07
C GLY A 23 -8.43 17.16 4.18
N ASP A 24 -9.20 16.49 5.02
CA ASP A 24 -8.66 15.70 6.12
C ASP A 24 -8.37 14.26 5.73
N TYR A 25 -8.44 13.93 4.45
CA TYR A 25 -8.30 12.53 4.02
C TYR A 25 -7.08 12.36 3.12
N CYS A 26 -6.53 11.17 3.10
CA CYS A 26 -5.40 10.85 2.25
C CYS A 26 -5.71 9.67 1.36
N TYR A 27 -5.09 9.66 0.20
CA TYR A 27 -5.29 8.63 -0.81
C TYR A 27 -3.98 8.38 -1.52
N ALA A 28 -3.67 7.11 -1.75
CA ALA A 28 -2.53 6.74 -2.57
C ALA A 28 -2.90 5.49 -3.37
N TYR A 29 -2.69 5.54 -4.66
CA TYR A 29 -3.00 4.40 -5.53
C TYR A 29 -1.79 4.10 -6.38
N SER A 30 -1.42 2.84 -6.41
CA SER A 30 -0.20 2.43 -7.09
C SER A 30 -0.33 2.37 -8.59
N GLY A 31 -1.54 2.20 -9.12
CA GLY A 31 -1.70 1.72 -10.48
C GLY A 31 -1.33 0.25 -10.55
N GLU A 32 -1.34 -0.32 -11.74
CA GLU A 32 -1.04 -1.73 -11.92
C GLU A 32 0.44 -1.93 -12.10
N HIS A 33 1.00 -2.91 -11.40
CA HIS A 33 2.40 -3.24 -11.47
C HIS A 33 2.57 -4.74 -11.67
N ASP A 34 3.53 -5.13 -12.48
CA ASP A 34 3.86 -6.52 -12.67
C ASP A 34 4.66 -7.01 -11.46
N VAL A 35 4.14 -8.04 -10.81
CA VAL A 35 4.79 -8.64 -9.67
C VAL A 35 5.26 -10.03 -10.06
N SER A 36 6.56 -10.23 -10.00
CA SER A 36 7.13 -11.52 -10.31
C SER A 36 7.89 -12.01 -9.07
N ASN A 37 8.92 -12.80 -9.25
CA ASN A 37 9.56 -13.46 -8.11
C ASN A 37 10.57 -12.59 -7.35
N SER A 38 10.49 -11.29 -7.51
CA SER A 38 11.27 -10.35 -6.71
C SER A 38 10.30 -9.40 -6.02
N GLU A 39 10.62 -9.01 -4.81
CA GLU A 39 9.80 -8.04 -4.10
C GLU A 39 9.87 -6.70 -4.83
N ILE A 40 8.72 -6.12 -5.15
CA ILE A 40 8.67 -4.81 -5.76
C ILE A 40 7.83 -3.88 -4.93
N THR A 41 8.16 -2.61 -4.97
CA THR A 41 7.42 -1.59 -4.23
C THR A 41 6.23 -1.14 -5.06
N LEU A 42 5.03 -1.25 -4.48
CA LEU A 42 3.82 -0.74 -5.11
C LEU A 42 3.54 0.70 -4.70
N LEU A 43 3.69 1.01 -3.43
CA LEU A 43 3.49 2.37 -2.91
C LEU A 43 4.60 2.69 -1.94
N GLU A 44 5.06 3.93 -1.96
CA GLU A 44 6.02 4.40 -0.98
C GLU A 44 5.91 5.91 -0.83
N ASP A 45 5.83 6.39 0.39
CA ASP A 45 5.88 7.82 0.67
C ASP A 45 6.12 8.04 2.16
N THR A 46 6.49 9.24 2.52
CA THR A 46 6.69 9.61 3.92
C THR A 46 5.56 10.52 4.34
N THR A 47 4.95 10.22 5.48
CA THR A 47 3.83 11.01 5.99
C THR A 47 4.35 12.33 6.53
N GLY A 48 3.46 13.31 6.66
CA GLY A 48 3.77 14.60 7.25
C GLY A 48 3.53 14.60 8.74
N SER A 49 3.15 15.75 9.28
CA SER A 49 3.00 15.91 10.73
C SER A 49 1.73 15.29 11.28
N GLY A 50 0.82 14.82 10.45
CA GLY A 50 -0.43 14.26 10.93
C GLY A 50 -0.35 12.75 11.11
N LEU A 51 -1.17 12.25 12.01
CA LEU A 51 -1.36 10.82 12.20
C LEU A 51 -2.42 10.35 11.21
N ILE A 52 -2.19 9.24 10.54
CA ILE A 52 -3.16 8.70 9.61
C ILE A 52 -3.79 7.46 10.21
N ARG A 53 -5.12 7.43 10.23
CA ARG A 53 -5.87 6.22 10.56
C ARG A 53 -6.58 5.78 9.28
N GLY A 54 -6.23 4.62 8.80
CA GLY A 54 -6.76 4.22 7.51
C GLY A 54 -6.63 2.75 7.23
N HIS A 55 -6.61 2.43 5.95
CA HIS A 55 -6.56 1.07 5.47
C HIS A 55 -5.62 0.97 4.30
N ALA A 56 -4.89 -0.12 4.24
CA ALA A 56 -4.17 -0.52 3.04
C ALA A 56 -4.91 -1.66 2.39
N GLN A 57 -4.92 -1.69 1.06
CA GLN A 57 -5.57 -2.74 0.32
C GLN A 57 -4.65 -3.18 -0.80
N PHE A 58 -4.47 -4.48 -0.93
CA PHE A 58 -3.77 -5.06 -2.07
C PHE A 58 -4.80 -5.74 -2.96
N GLY A 59 -4.65 -5.59 -4.27
CA GLY A 59 -5.57 -6.19 -5.22
C GLY A 59 -4.87 -7.02 -6.26
N TYR A 60 -5.45 -8.19 -6.57
CA TYR A 60 -4.96 -9.06 -7.62
C TYR A 60 -6.17 -9.85 -8.15
N GLY A 61 -6.42 -9.73 -9.43
CA GLY A 61 -7.67 -10.24 -9.98
C GLY A 61 -7.61 -11.53 -10.78
N GLU A 62 -6.44 -12.09 -11.03
CA GLU A 62 -6.38 -13.26 -11.89
C GLU A 62 -6.38 -14.56 -11.09
N PRO A 63 -7.16 -15.57 -11.48
CA PRO A 63 -7.14 -16.85 -10.78
C PRO A 63 -5.91 -17.64 -11.20
N THR A 64 -4.98 -17.80 -10.29
CA THR A 64 -3.80 -18.64 -10.50
C THR A 64 -3.57 -19.46 -9.25
N GLY A 65 -2.83 -20.52 -9.34
CA GLY A 65 -2.49 -21.28 -8.15
C GLY A 65 -1.24 -20.80 -7.46
N GLU A 66 -0.91 -19.54 -7.62
CA GLU A 66 0.33 -18.99 -7.09
C GLU A 66 0.13 -18.32 -5.75
N ASP A 67 1.19 -18.31 -4.95
CA ASP A 67 1.18 -17.65 -3.66
C ASP A 67 1.91 -16.33 -3.77
N PHE A 68 1.39 -15.32 -3.08
CA PHE A 68 1.98 -13.99 -3.08
C PHE A 68 2.23 -13.53 -1.66
N ARG A 69 3.32 -12.82 -1.45
CA ARG A 69 3.61 -12.19 -0.17
C ARG A 69 3.39 -10.71 -0.28
N TYR A 70 2.69 -10.15 0.70
CA TYR A 70 2.45 -8.72 0.80
C TYR A 70 3.10 -8.20 2.08
N LEU A 71 3.88 -7.14 1.96
CA LEU A 71 4.58 -6.57 3.09
C LEU A 71 4.25 -5.10 3.22
N ILE A 72 4.10 -4.65 4.45
CA ILE A 72 3.98 -3.23 4.75
C ILE A 72 5.12 -2.88 5.71
N TYR A 73 5.83 -1.81 5.39
CA TYR A 73 6.94 -1.35 6.20
C TYR A 73 6.65 0.05 6.71
N PHE A 74 7.02 0.31 7.97
CA PHE A 74 7.09 1.66 8.51
C PHE A 74 8.54 1.90 8.88
N ASN A 75 9.19 2.87 8.21
CA ASN A 75 10.61 3.18 8.44
C ASN A 75 11.49 1.93 8.33
N ASP A 76 11.24 1.15 7.27
CA ASP A 76 11.98 -0.08 7.00
C ASP A 76 11.74 -1.21 8.00
N LEU A 77 10.82 -1.03 8.94
CA LEU A 77 10.42 -2.09 9.84
C LEU A 77 9.17 -2.77 9.29
N ILE A 78 9.18 -4.07 9.20
CA ILE A 78 8.02 -4.81 8.70
C ILE A 78 6.93 -4.78 9.76
N VAL A 79 5.78 -4.21 9.41
CA VAL A 79 4.63 -4.18 10.30
C VAL A 79 3.54 -5.14 9.83
N LEU A 80 3.60 -5.61 8.60
CA LEU A 80 2.70 -6.64 8.10
C LEU A 80 3.45 -7.55 7.16
N ASN A 81 3.27 -8.85 7.31
CA ASN A 81 3.80 -9.85 6.40
C ASN A 81 2.70 -10.87 6.20
N GLN A 82 2.10 -10.87 5.03
CA GLN A 82 0.96 -11.73 4.74
C GLN A 82 1.19 -12.50 3.46
N VAL A 83 0.97 -13.80 3.51
CA VAL A 83 1.01 -14.64 2.32
C VAL A 83 -0.42 -14.98 1.94
N ALA A 84 -0.76 -14.78 0.70
CA ALA A 84 -2.07 -15.12 0.17
C ALA A 84 -1.92 -16.15 -0.91
N SER A 85 -2.77 -17.17 -0.89
CA SER A 85 -2.72 -18.27 -1.83
C SER A 85 -3.90 -18.19 -2.77
N GLY A 86 -3.63 -18.24 -4.06
CA GLY A 86 -4.67 -18.30 -5.06
C GLY A 86 -5.00 -19.72 -5.45
N THR A 87 -6.06 -19.88 -6.21
CA THR A 87 -6.40 -21.16 -6.82
C THR A 87 -6.59 -20.93 -8.30
N THR A 88 -6.63 -22.00 -9.08
CA THR A 88 -6.84 -21.87 -10.51
C THR A 88 -8.26 -21.48 -10.85
N ASP A 89 -9.17 -21.55 -9.87
CA ASP A 89 -10.57 -21.25 -10.14
C ASP A 89 -10.99 -19.89 -9.61
N THR A 90 -10.30 -19.36 -8.62
CA THR A 90 -10.73 -18.14 -7.92
C THR A 90 -9.57 -17.20 -7.76
N PRO A 91 -9.72 -15.92 -8.14
CA PRO A 91 -8.65 -14.95 -7.91
C PRO A 91 -8.52 -14.66 -6.42
N ILE A 92 -7.35 -14.17 -6.03
CA ILE A 92 -7.18 -13.66 -4.69
C ILE A 92 -7.96 -12.36 -4.63
N GLY A 93 -8.90 -12.28 -3.73
CA GLY A 93 -9.70 -11.07 -3.57
C GLY A 93 -8.90 -9.96 -2.94
N PRO A 94 -9.49 -8.77 -2.86
CA PRO A 94 -8.82 -7.66 -2.22
C PRO A 94 -8.60 -7.95 -0.74
N MET A 95 -7.46 -7.54 -0.24
CA MET A 95 -7.09 -7.77 1.15
C MET A 95 -6.95 -6.43 1.81
N PHE A 96 -7.69 -6.23 2.92
CA PHE A 96 -7.73 -4.96 3.62
C PHE A 96 -7.03 -5.07 4.96
N TYR A 97 -6.22 -4.08 5.28
CA TYR A 97 -5.53 -4.05 6.56
C TYR A 97 -5.69 -2.67 7.19
N ALA A 98 -6.25 -2.63 8.40
CA ALA A 98 -6.37 -1.38 9.13
C ALA A 98 -5.00 -0.95 9.63
N LEU A 99 -4.67 0.31 9.48
CA LEU A 99 -3.37 0.84 9.85
C LEU A 99 -3.50 2.14 10.61
N ILE A 100 -2.57 2.34 11.54
CA ILE A 100 -2.36 3.64 12.15
C ILE A 100 -0.94 4.02 11.80
N ILE A 101 -0.79 5.09 11.02
CA ILE A 101 0.53 5.49 10.54
C ILE A 101 0.96 6.75 11.29
N PRO A 102 2.03 6.67 12.06
CA PRO A 102 2.50 7.83 12.82
C PRO A 102 2.98 8.96 11.91
N PRO A 103 3.11 10.17 12.46
CA PRO A 103 3.71 11.26 11.69
C PRO A 103 5.14 10.96 11.27
N PHE A 104 5.55 11.56 10.18
CA PHE A 104 6.94 11.50 9.67
C PHE A 104 7.45 10.09 9.49
N THR A 105 6.59 9.21 8.98
CA THR A 105 6.90 7.80 8.82
C THR A 105 6.94 7.45 7.34
N LYS A 106 7.99 6.75 6.93
CA LYS A 106 8.07 6.23 5.57
C LYS A 106 7.25 4.96 5.50
N VAL A 107 6.22 4.96 4.66
CA VAL A 107 5.33 3.83 4.47
C VAL A 107 5.66 3.20 3.14
N LYS A 108 5.83 1.90 3.11
CA LYS A 108 6.11 1.19 1.88
C LYS A 108 5.27 -0.08 1.82
N LEU A 109 4.57 -0.28 0.71
CA LEU A 109 3.79 -1.48 0.46
C LEU A 109 4.42 -2.23 -0.69
N THR A 110 4.72 -3.48 -0.50
CA THR A 110 5.40 -4.30 -1.50
C THR A 110 4.66 -5.60 -1.76
N ALA A 111 4.97 -6.24 -2.87
CA ALA A 111 4.42 -7.55 -3.21
C ALA A 111 5.47 -8.39 -3.92
N GLU A 112 5.32 -9.71 -3.81
CA GLU A 112 6.26 -10.66 -4.40
C GLU A 112 5.52 -11.94 -4.73
N ASN A 113 5.81 -12.53 -5.91
CA ASN A 113 5.29 -13.84 -6.28
C ASN A 113 6.23 -14.90 -5.72
N LEU A 114 5.72 -15.74 -4.83
CA LEU A 114 6.54 -16.75 -4.17
C LEU A 114 6.58 -18.06 -4.96
N SER A 115 5.73 -18.23 -5.93
CA SER A 115 5.58 -19.50 -6.61
C SER A 115 6.31 -19.59 -7.95
N SER A 116 6.42 -18.49 -8.66
CA SER A 116 7.02 -18.54 -10.00
C SER A 116 7.55 -17.17 -10.40
N SER A 117 8.22 -17.13 -11.56
CA SER A 117 8.69 -15.88 -12.11
C SER A 117 7.67 -15.24 -13.05
N ASN A 118 6.46 -15.76 -13.10
CA ASN A 118 5.42 -15.15 -13.93
C ASN A 118 5.07 -13.77 -13.38
N ALA A 119 4.95 -12.81 -14.27
CA ALA A 119 4.55 -11.46 -13.87
C ALA A 119 3.03 -11.41 -13.77
N ARG A 120 2.54 -10.95 -12.63
CA ARG A 120 1.11 -10.83 -12.38
C ARG A 120 0.81 -9.41 -11.93
N GLU A 121 -0.26 -8.84 -12.47
CA GLU A 121 -0.57 -7.45 -12.17
C GLU A 121 -1.21 -7.30 -10.81
N HIS A 122 -0.67 -6.40 -10.02
CA HIS A 122 -1.18 -6.10 -8.68
C HIS A 122 -1.37 -4.61 -8.53
N THR A 123 -2.26 -4.23 -7.64
CA THR A 123 -2.47 -2.85 -7.26
C THR A 123 -2.39 -2.72 -5.75
N ALA A 124 -2.16 -1.52 -5.29
CA ALA A 124 -2.24 -1.20 -3.87
C ALA A 124 -2.94 0.13 -3.69
N LEU A 125 -3.71 0.24 -2.64
CA LEU A 125 -4.45 1.46 -2.33
C LEU A 125 -4.29 1.73 -0.84
N LEU A 126 -3.99 2.96 -0.50
CA LEU A 126 -3.95 3.41 0.88
C LEU A 126 -4.91 4.56 1.02
N THR A 127 -5.84 4.46 1.96
CA THR A 127 -6.77 5.54 2.25
C THR A 127 -6.86 5.74 3.74
N GLY A 128 -7.15 6.94 4.16
CA GLY A 128 -7.30 7.19 5.58
C GLY A 128 -7.70 8.61 5.89
N ARG A 129 -7.89 8.84 7.17
CA ARG A 129 -8.14 10.18 7.68
C ARG A 129 -6.90 10.66 8.42
N VAL A 130 -6.59 11.93 8.24
CA VAL A 130 -5.42 12.56 8.84
C VAL A 130 -5.85 13.36 10.05
N TYR A 131 -5.20 13.14 11.17
CA TYR A 131 -5.51 13.83 12.41
C TYR A 131 -4.36 14.77 12.79
N GLY A 132 -4.74 15.95 13.25
CA GLY A 132 -3.77 16.94 13.55
C GLY A 132 -3.15 16.77 14.90
N VAL A 133 -2.17 17.60 15.15
CA VAL A 133 -1.56 17.61 16.40
C VAL A 133 -1.75 18.87 17.02
#